data_3f318240477702e6ea1cc32c57097afb
#
_entry.id   3f318240477702e6ea1cc32c57097afb
#
_cell.length_a   1.000
_cell.length_b   1.000
_cell.length_c   1.000
_cell.angle_alpha   90.00
_cell.angle_beta   90.00
_cell.angle_gamma   90.00
#
_symmetry.space_group_name_H-M   'P 1'
#
loop_
_entity.id
_entity.type
_entity.pdbx_description
1 polymer ?
#
loop_
_entity_poly.entity_id
_entity_poly.type
_entity_poly.pdbx_seq_one_letter_code
_entity_poly.pdbx_strand_id
1 'polypeptide(L)'
;MVLRPSRSLVVLTVASHGLAIVAVFSTLDGIPLVLVLVGAVLSAAWCVAKSMLWLPGGVASFEIMSDGAALWSDCAGGSYSARNIRAGWCSEFLQIVGLQGTDSRWHWVLLLPDSAESDSLRCLRVWFQWRPG
;
A
#
# COMPACT_ATOMS: atom_id res chain seq x y z
N MET A 1 8.86 11.03 -6.50
CA MET A 1 7.40 10.81 -6.41
C MET A 1 6.98 10.82 -4.96
N VAL A 2 6.11 11.74 -4.55
CA VAL A 2 5.59 11.83 -3.18
C VAL A 2 4.25 11.10 -3.12
N LEU A 3 4.09 10.20 -2.14
CA LEU A 3 2.86 9.46 -1.93
C LEU A 3 1.89 10.27 -1.06
N ARG A 4 0.60 10.12 -1.35
CA ARG A 4 -0.48 10.74 -0.59
C ARG A 4 -1.35 9.65 0.03
N PRO A 5 -1.96 9.90 1.19
CA PRO A 5 -2.95 9.00 1.74
C PRO A 5 -4.08 8.75 0.72
N SER A 6 -4.31 7.48 0.39
CA SER A 6 -5.34 7.11 -0.59
C SER A 6 -6.71 7.02 0.07
N ARG A 7 -7.62 7.89 -0.33
CA ARG A 7 -9.03 7.84 0.11
C ARG A 7 -9.73 6.61 -0.44
N SER A 8 -9.43 6.23 -1.68
CA SER A 8 -9.98 5.04 -2.32
C SER A 8 -9.62 3.77 -1.56
N LEU A 9 -8.38 3.67 -1.07
CA LEU A 9 -7.94 2.52 -0.27
C LEU A 9 -8.68 2.47 1.08
N VAL A 10 -8.89 3.61 1.72
CA VAL A 10 -9.66 3.68 2.98
C VAL A 10 -11.11 3.26 2.75
N VAL A 11 -11.77 3.79 1.71
CA VAL A 11 -13.15 3.42 1.38
C VAL A 11 -13.27 1.93 1.09
N LEU A 12 -12.36 1.37 0.31
CA LEU A 12 -12.35 -0.06 -0.01
C LEU A 12 -12.15 -0.91 1.25
N THR A 13 -11.24 -0.51 2.13
CA THR A 13 -11.00 -1.19 3.41
C THR A 13 -12.24 -1.16 4.30
N VAL A 14 -12.86 0.00 4.47
CA VAL A 14 -14.07 0.14 5.30
C VAL A 14 -15.24 -0.65 4.70
N ALA A 15 -15.44 -0.59 3.39
CA ALA A 15 -16.50 -1.33 2.72
C ALA A 15 -16.33 -2.86 2.86
N SER A 16 -15.11 -3.37 2.67
CA SER A 16 -14.83 -4.81 2.79
C SER A 16 -15.04 -5.32 4.23
N HIS A 17 -14.57 -4.57 5.23
CA HIS A 17 -14.79 -4.92 6.63
C HIS A 17 -16.27 -4.79 7.03
N GLY A 18 -16.98 -3.78 6.51
CA GLY A 18 -18.41 -3.63 6.71
C GLY A 18 -19.21 -4.82 6.17
N LEU A 19 -18.90 -5.28 4.95
CA LEU A 19 -19.52 -6.48 4.37
C LEU A 19 -19.21 -7.74 5.19
N ALA A 20 -17.96 -7.90 5.65
CA ALA A 20 -17.57 -9.01 6.50
C ALA A 20 -18.34 -9.00 7.83
N ILE A 21 -18.49 -7.85 8.45
CA ILE A 21 -19.27 -7.67 9.69
C ILE A 21 -20.73 -8.09 9.46
N VAL A 22 -21.36 -7.62 8.38
CA VAL A 22 -22.76 -8.00 8.05
C VAL A 22 -22.88 -9.53 7.85
N ALA A 23 -21.95 -10.15 7.15
CA ALA A 23 -21.95 -11.61 6.97
C ALA A 23 -21.78 -12.35 8.30
N VAL A 24 -20.93 -11.88 9.20
CA VAL A 24 -20.70 -12.47 10.51
C VAL A 24 -21.96 -12.37 11.40
N PHE A 25 -22.65 -11.25 11.37
CA PHE A 25 -23.93 -11.07 12.10
C PHE A 25 -25.03 -12.04 11.65
N SER A 26 -25.00 -12.46 10.40
CA SER A 26 -25.99 -13.41 9.86
C SER A 26 -25.68 -14.87 10.16
N THR A 27 -24.48 -15.19 10.65
CA THR A 27 -24.02 -16.58 10.79
C THR A 27 -23.56 -16.97 12.20
N LEU A 28 -23.22 -16.01 13.04
CA LEU A 28 -22.65 -16.25 14.38
C LEU A 28 -23.47 -15.56 15.47
N ASP A 29 -23.56 -16.25 16.62
CA ASP A 29 -24.20 -15.74 17.83
C ASP A 29 -23.29 -15.89 19.04
N GLY A 30 -23.58 -15.12 20.10
CA GLY A 30 -22.92 -15.22 21.39
C GLY A 30 -21.45 -14.78 21.42
N ILE A 31 -20.65 -15.46 22.20
CA ILE A 31 -19.22 -15.11 22.42
C ILE A 31 -18.40 -15.07 21.15
N PRO A 32 -18.48 -16.07 20.20
CA PRO A 32 -17.70 -16.03 18.96
C PRO A 32 -18.02 -14.82 18.09
N LEU A 33 -19.26 -14.36 18.06
CA LEU A 33 -19.64 -13.12 17.37
C LEU A 33 -18.83 -11.91 17.90
N VAL A 34 -18.78 -11.74 19.23
CA VAL A 34 -18.08 -10.62 19.86
C VAL A 34 -16.59 -10.65 19.53
N LEU A 35 -15.96 -11.83 19.61
CA LEU A 35 -14.53 -11.98 19.31
C LEU A 35 -14.20 -11.62 17.85
N VAL A 36 -15.01 -12.07 16.90
CA VAL A 36 -14.81 -11.78 15.48
C VAL A 36 -15.03 -10.30 15.19
N LEU A 37 -16.05 -9.66 15.81
CA LEU A 37 -16.28 -8.23 15.63
C LEU A 37 -15.14 -7.38 16.17
N VAL A 38 -14.62 -7.69 17.36
CA VAL A 38 -13.46 -7.00 17.92
C VAL A 38 -12.24 -7.16 16.98
N GLY A 39 -11.99 -8.39 16.51
CA GLY A 39 -10.92 -8.64 15.55
C GLY A 39 -11.09 -7.87 14.24
N ALA A 40 -12.30 -7.81 13.68
CA ALA A 40 -12.60 -7.07 12.46
C ALA A 40 -12.38 -5.55 12.62
N VAL A 41 -12.83 -4.98 13.75
CA VAL A 41 -12.63 -3.56 14.04
C VAL A 41 -11.15 -3.22 14.21
N LEU A 42 -10.40 -4.03 14.95
CA LEU A 42 -8.96 -3.84 15.13
C LEU A 42 -8.20 -3.97 13.80
N SER A 43 -8.57 -4.95 12.97
CA SER A 43 -8.01 -5.14 11.63
C SER A 43 -8.30 -3.95 10.73
N ALA A 44 -9.54 -3.46 10.71
CA ALA A 44 -9.93 -2.28 9.94
C ALA A 44 -9.14 -1.04 10.38
N ALA A 45 -9.05 -0.78 11.69
CA ALA A 45 -8.30 0.33 12.25
C ALA A 45 -6.81 0.28 11.86
N TRP A 46 -6.20 -0.90 11.93
CA TRP A 46 -4.83 -1.13 11.51
C TRP A 46 -4.62 -0.85 10.02
N CYS A 47 -5.50 -1.37 9.15
CA CYS A 47 -5.43 -1.16 7.70
C CYS A 47 -5.62 0.32 7.34
N VAL A 48 -6.56 1.01 7.99
CA VAL A 48 -6.79 2.46 7.79
C VAL A 48 -5.57 3.27 8.24
N ALA A 49 -5.01 2.98 9.42
CA ALA A 49 -3.82 3.66 9.92
C ALA A 49 -2.63 3.49 8.96
N LYS A 50 -2.49 2.30 8.38
CA LYS A 50 -1.47 2.00 7.36
C LYS A 50 -1.71 2.76 6.06
N SER A 51 -2.96 2.84 5.60
CA SER A 51 -3.36 3.57 4.39
C SER A 51 -3.18 5.08 4.51
N MET A 52 -3.30 5.60 5.73
CA MET A 52 -3.09 7.02 6.06
C MET A 52 -1.61 7.37 6.28
N LEU A 53 -0.70 6.43 6.10
CA LEU A 53 0.74 6.61 6.32
C LEU A 53 1.09 7.04 7.77
N TRP A 54 0.26 6.68 8.74
CA TRP A 54 0.49 7.01 10.17
C TRP A 54 1.45 6.04 10.86
N LEU A 55 1.64 4.85 10.28
CA LEU A 55 2.51 3.84 10.86
C LEU A 55 3.94 3.96 10.34
N PRO A 56 4.95 3.85 11.21
CA PRO A 56 6.34 3.81 10.79
C PRO A 56 6.61 2.62 9.87
N GLY A 57 7.54 2.80 8.92
CA GLY A 57 7.90 1.78 7.94
C GLY A 57 7.02 1.77 6.68
N GLY A 58 6.00 2.64 6.59
CA GLY A 58 5.31 2.93 5.33
C GLY A 58 6.17 3.79 4.41
N VAL A 59 6.17 3.52 3.11
CA VAL A 59 6.88 4.34 2.13
C VAL A 59 6.12 5.65 1.92
N ALA A 60 6.72 6.77 2.25
CA ALA A 60 6.14 8.11 2.08
C ALA A 60 6.49 8.72 0.72
N SER A 61 7.68 8.44 0.23
CA SER A 61 8.10 8.85 -1.12
C SER A 61 9.14 7.89 -1.67
N PHE A 62 9.20 7.81 -3.00
CA PHE A 62 10.32 7.15 -3.65
C PHE A 62 10.67 7.86 -4.95
N GLU A 63 11.93 7.76 -5.33
CA GLU A 63 12.49 8.35 -6.53
C GLU A 63 13.31 7.30 -7.26
N ILE A 64 13.04 7.12 -8.55
CA ILE A 64 13.79 6.22 -9.40
C ILE A 64 14.83 7.05 -10.13
N MET A 65 16.08 6.69 -9.96
CA MET A 65 17.21 7.32 -10.63
C MET A 65 17.39 6.78 -12.04
N SER A 66 18.10 7.52 -12.88
CA SER A 66 18.39 7.14 -14.27
C SER A 66 19.20 5.85 -14.42
N ASP A 67 19.96 5.47 -13.40
CA ASP A 67 20.71 4.21 -13.30
C ASP A 67 19.86 3.00 -12.88
N GLY A 68 18.56 3.22 -12.60
CA GLY A 68 17.64 2.19 -12.16
C GLY A 68 17.66 1.91 -10.64
N ALA A 69 18.50 2.61 -9.88
CA ALA A 69 18.43 2.62 -8.43
C ALA A 69 17.19 3.41 -7.96
N ALA A 70 16.67 3.11 -6.79
CA ALA A 70 15.63 3.92 -6.17
C ALA A 70 16.04 4.34 -4.77
N LEU A 71 15.73 5.60 -4.46
CA LEU A 71 15.72 6.10 -3.09
C LEU A 71 14.28 6.14 -2.61
N TRP A 72 14.03 5.72 -1.39
CA TRP A 72 12.73 5.84 -0.77
C TRP A 72 12.85 6.36 0.65
N SER A 73 11.85 7.09 1.08
CA SER A 73 11.76 7.56 2.47
C SER A 73 10.53 6.97 3.14
N ASP A 74 10.66 6.70 4.44
CA ASP A 74 9.55 6.28 5.27
C ASP A 74 8.79 7.48 5.85
N CYS A 75 7.66 7.20 6.48
CA CYS A 75 6.84 8.21 7.15
C CYS A 75 7.51 8.81 8.40
N ALA A 76 8.59 8.21 8.90
CA ALA A 76 9.38 8.70 10.03
C ALA A 76 10.54 9.63 9.59
N GLY A 77 10.73 9.81 8.27
CA GLY A 77 11.80 10.65 7.71
C GLY A 77 13.10 9.90 7.44
N GLY A 78 13.14 8.59 7.64
CA GLY A 78 14.27 7.74 7.25
C GLY A 78 14.39 7.66 5.72
N SER A 79 15.63 7.81 5.20
CA SER A 79 15.89 7.64 3.76
C SER A 79 16.68 6.36 3.52
N TYR A 80 16.22 5.57 2.58
CA TYR A 80 16.77 4.25 2.27
C TYR A 80 17.01 4.11 0.76
N SER A 81 18.02 3.34 0.41
CA SER A 81 18.30 2.99 -0.98
C SER A 81 17.69 1.62 -1.29
N ALA A 82 16.96 1.53 -2.38
CA ALA A 82 16.46 0.26 -2.88
C ALA A 82 17.48 -0.35 -3.84
N ARG A 83 17.85 -1.59 -3.57
CA ARG A 83 18.80 -2.35 -4.37
C ARG A 83 18.15 -2.90 -5.63
N ASN A 84 16.89 -3.28 -5.52
CA ASN A 84 16.08 -3.77 -6.62
C ASN A 84 14.66 -3.20 -6.56
N ILE A 85 14.09 -2.99 -7.73
CA ILE A 85 12.69 -2.59 -7.88
C ILE A 85 12.01 -3.65 -8.74
N ARG A 86 10.82 -4.07 -8.33
CA ARG A 86 10.02 -5.05 -9.07
C ARG A 86 8.57 -4.60 -9.18
N ALA A 87 7.97 -4.73 -10.36
CA ALA A 87 6.53 -4.63 -10.52
C ALA A 87 5.88 -5.94 -10.07
N GLY A 88 5.00 -5.89 -9.08
CA GLY A 88 4.14 -7.02 -8.75
C GLY A 88 2.92 -7.07 -9.66
N TRP A 89 2.31 -5.90 -9.89
CA TRP A 89 1.16 -5.71 -10.78
C TRP A 89 1.18 -4.29 -11.32
N CYS A 90 0.79 -4.10 -12.57
CA CYS A 90 0.76 -2.77 -13.17
C CYS A 90 -0.46 -2.62 -14.08
N SER A 91 -1.45 -1.86 -13.62
CA SER A 91 -2.65 -1.49 -14.39
C SER A 91 -2.95 0.01 -14.24
N GLU A 92 -4.00 0.48 -14.89
CA GLU A 92 -4.43 1.89 -14.75
C GLU A 92 -4.99 2.20 -13.35
N PHE A 93 -5.61 1.21 -12.72
CA PHE A 93 -6.33 1.37 -11.45
C PHE A 93 -5.51 0.90 -10.24
N LEU A 94 -4.50 0.08 -10.46
CA LEU A 94 -3.72 -0.53 -9.39
C LEU A 94 -2.30 -0.78 -9.86
N GLN A 95 -1.33 -0.29 -9.10
CA GLN A 95 0.07 -0.63 -9.29
C GLN A 95 0.63 -1.15 -7.96
N ILE A 96 1.35 -2.26 -8.02
CA ILE A 96 2.02 -2.86 -6.88
C ILE A 96 3.51 -2.84 -7.17
N VAL A 97 4.25 -2.11 -6.36
CA VAL A 97 5.69 -1.93 -6.51
C VAL A 97 6.41 -2.53 -5.33
N GLY A 98 7.34 -3.42 -5.57
CA GLY A 98 8.25 -3.96 -4.57
C GLY A 98 9.57 -3.20 -4.61
N LEU A 99 9.99 -2.69 -3.46
CA LEU A 99 11.29 -2.07 -3.23
C LEU A 99 12.08 -2.99 -2.31
N GLN A 100 13.23 -3.46 -2.75
CA GLN A 100 14.11 -4.27 -1.93
C GLN A 100 15.14 -3.38 -1.24
N GLY A 101 15.00 -3.25 0.07
CA GLY A 101 15.96 -2.52 0.90
C GLY A 101 17.33 -3.19 0.98
N THR A 102 18.27 -2.50 1.59
CA THR A 102 19.63 -3.02 1.87
C THR A 102 19.62 -4.20 2.83
N ASP A 103 18.57 -4.35 3.64
CA ASP A 103 18.31 -5.47 4.55
C ASP A 103 17.76 -6.73 3.82
N SER A 104 17.71 -6.69 2.47
CA SER A 104 17.13 -7.73 1.61
C SER A 104 15.62 -7.97 1.80
N ARG A 105 14.94 -7.18 2.60
CA ARG A 105 13.49 -7.25 2.77
C ARG A 105 12.78 -6.51 1.64
N TRP A 106 11.62 -7.05 1.24
CA TRP A 106 10.75 -6.42 0.26
C TRP A 106 9.72 -5.53 0.96
N HIS A 107 9.68 -4.27 0.55
CA HIS A 107 8.66 -3.32 0.94
C HIS A 107 7.69 -3.14 -0.23
N TRP A 108 6.48 -3.65 -0.06
CA TRP A 108 5.45 -3.57 -1.10
C TRP A 108 4.63 -2.32 -0.94
N VAL A 109 4.55 -1.53 -1.99
CA VAL A 109 3.79 -0.29 -2.07
C VAL A 109 2.63 -0.51 -3.02
N LEU A 110 1.43 -0.27 -2.52
CA LEU A 110 0.19 -0.32 -3.29
C LEU A 110 -0.18 1.10 -3.69
N LEU A 111 -0.26 1.33 -4.99
CA LEU A 111 -0.55 2.63 -5.58
C LEU A 111 -1.90 2.58 -6.30
N LEU A 112 -2.83 3.41 -5.85
CA LEU A 112 -4.09 3.68 -6.54
C LEU A 112 -4.00 5.03 -7.28
N PRO A 113 -4.96 5.35 -8.14
CA PRO A 113 -4.95 6.60 -8.91
C PRO A 113 -4.89 7.87 -8.06
N ASP A 114 -5.35 7.80 -6.82
CA ASP A 114 -5.34 8.91 -5.85
C ASP A 114 -4.13 8.91 -4.88
N SER A 115 -3.26 7.90 -4.98
CA SER A 115 -2.08 7.76 -4.10
C SER A 115 -0.92 8.67 -4.47
N ALA A 116 -0.90 9.20 -5.68
CA ALA A 116 0.13 10.10 -6.18
C ALA A 116 -0.39 10.92 -7.37
N GLU A 117 0.46 11.79 -7.88
CA GLU A 117 0.16 12.57 -9.07
C GLU A 117 0.04 11.66 -10.31
N SER A 118 -0.97 11.92 -11.15
CA SER A 118 -1.31 11.09 -12.33
C SER A 118 -0.13 10.91 -13.30
N ASP A 119 0.64 11.97 -13.51
CA ASP A 119 1.81 11.93 -14.40
C ASP A 119 2.91 11.03 -13.81
N SER A 120 3.13 11.09 -12.50
CA SER A 120 4.08 10.20 -11.82
C SER A 120 3.70 8.73 -11.95
N LEU A 121 2.41 8.41 -11.79
CA LEU A 121 1.88 7.05 -11.95
C LEU A 121 1.98 6.56 -13.41
N ARG A 122 1.75 7.46 -14.37
CA ARG A 122 1.92 7.16 -15.79
C ARG A 122 3.38 6.89 -16.13
N CYS A 123 4.30 7.75 -15.68
CA CYS A 123 5.73 7.57 -15.89
C CYS A 123 6.22 6.24 -15.30
N LEU A 124 5.76 5.89 -14.11
CA LEU A 124 6.10 4.63 -13.45
C LEU A 124 5.62 3.42 -14.27
N ARG A 125 4.41 3.47 -14.84
CA ARG A 125 3.88 2.42 -15.72
C ARG A 125 4.75 2.24 -16.97
N VAL A 126 5.05 3.33 -17.64
CA VAL A 126 5.89 3.31 -18.84
C VAL A 126 7.27 2.74 -18.50
N TRP A 127 7.85 3.17 -17.39
CA TRP A 127 9.15 2.68 -16.94
C TRP A 127 9.16 1.16 -16.71
N PHE A 128 8.11 0.58 -16.10
CA PHE A 128 8.01 -0.87 -15.91
C PHE A 128 7.78 -1.64 -17.21
N GLN A 129 7.11 -1.06 -18.19
CA GLN A 129 6.86 -1.69 -19.48
C GLN A 129 8.14 -1.80 -20.34
N TRP A 130 9.02 -0.82 -20.19
CA TRP A 130 10.23 -0.73 -21.02
C TRP A 130 11.49 -1.25 -20.31
N ARG A 131 11.39 -1.65 -19.07
CA ARG A 131 12.52 -2.25 -18.36
C ARG A 131 12.66 -3.71 -18.78
N PRO A 132 13.79 -4.12 -19.43
CA PRO A 132 14.07 -5.53 -19.65
C PRO A 132 14.24 -6.20 -18.27
N GLY A 133 13.54 -7.32 -18.06
CA GLY A 133 13.53 -8.11 -16.82
C GLY A 133 14.87 -8.73 -16.49
#